data_5ca5ee3c124179a2246d6e3bdef8a35f
#
_entry.id   5ca5ee3c124179a2246d6e3bdef8a35f
#
_cell.length_a   1.000
_cell.length_b   1.000
_cell.length_c   1.000
_cell.angle_alpha   90.00
_cell.angle_beta   90.00
_cell.angle_gamma   90.00
#
_symmetry.space_group_name_H-M   'P 1'
#
loop_
_entity.id
_entity.type
_entity.pdbx_description
1 polymer ?
#
loop_
_entity_poly.entity_id
_entity_poly.type
_entity_poly.pdbx_seq_one_letter_code
_entity_poly.pdbx_strand_id
1 'polypeptide(L)'
;DLTGMFDSSLGPANHILDQYVRRSIERTVMQEHAQFSCVAGRLAGVIYSDGDVVECEIKNSKLGNLRAVDYDFQTLWSGPQARDVARQAAEGCYCTHECGHYASTIYSIPKVVKIAIESTSVHRSKTVRS
;
A
#
# COMPACT_ATOMS: atom_id res chain seq x y z
N ASP A 1 -6.63 10.08 -24.44
CA ASP A 1 -5.59 9.10 -24.05
C ASP A 1 -5.04 9.49 -22.68
N LEU A 2 -5.60 8.87 -21.62
CA LEU A 2 -5.20 9.13 -20.22
C LEU A 2 -3.83 8.51 -19.88
N THR A 3 -3.26 7.69 -20.77
CA THR A 3 -1.97 7.04 -20.54
C THR A 3 -0.79 8.01 -20.61
N GLY A 4 -0.93 9.14 -21.30
CA GLY A 4 0.11 10.18 -21.38
C GLY A 4 0.17 11.13 -20.17
N MET A 5 -0.87 11.17 -19.34
CA MET A 5 -0.94 12.12 -18.21
C MET A 5 -0.18 11.66 -16.95
N PHE A 6 0.19 10.37 -16.90
CA PHE A 6 1.03 9.79 -15.85
C PHE A 6 2.48 9.54 -16.33
N ASP A 7 2.88 10.22 -17.41
CA ASP A 7 4.18 9.99 -18.01
C ASP A 7 5.29 10.71 -17.25
N SER A 8 6.29 9.92 -16.90
CA SER A 8 7.73 10.21 -16.84
C SER A 8 8.28 11.24 -15.84
N SER A 9 7.51 12.06 -15.14
CA SER A 9 8.08 13.00 -14.17
C SER A 9 8.71 12.36 -12.93
N LEU A 10 8.36 11.12 -12.65
CA LEU A 10 8.73 10.41 -11.42
C LEU A 10 9.83 9.35 -11.60
N GLY A 11 10.42 9.27 -12.80
CA GLY A 11 11.58 8.43 -13.08
C GLY A 11 11.30 6.92 -13.23
N PRO A 12 12.28 6.13 -13.69
CA PRO A 12 12.12 4.72 -14.03
C PRO A 12 11.74 3.82 -12.85
N ALA A 13 12.13 4.17 -11.63
CA ALA A 13 11.80 3.38 -10.43
C ALA A 13 10.29 3.37 -10.13
N ASN A 14 9.62 4.51 -10.32
CA ASN A 14 8.17 4.59 -10.12
C ASN A 14 7.39 3.82 -11.18
N HIS A 15 7.85 3.84 -12.42
CA HIS A 15 7.26 3.05 -13.49
C HIS A 15 7.33 1.54 -13.18
N ILE A 16 8.45 1.06 -12.65
CA ILE A 16 8.61 -0.34 -12.27
C ILE A 16 7.74 -0.69 -11.05
N LEU A 17 7.67 0.20 -10.07
CA LEU A 17 6.78 0.05 -8.92
C LEU A 17 5.31 -0.06 -9.37
N ASP A 18 4.88 0.83 -10.27
CA ASP A 18 3.53 0.83 -10.82
C ASP A 18 3.21 -0.48 -11.55
N GLN A 19 4.11 -0.93 -12.41
CA GLN A 19 3.97 -2.23 -13.07
C GLN A 19 3.92 -3.40 -12.09
N TYR A 20 4.72 -3.36 -11.03
CA TYR A 20 4.71 -4.38 -9.99
C TYR A 20 3.37 -4.43 -9.28
N VAL A 21 2.83 -3.27 -8.90
CA VAL A 21 1.53 -3.13 -8.23
C VAL A 21 0.40 -3.64 -9.14
N ARG A 22 0.37 -3.23 -10.41
CA ARG A 22 -0.64 -3.71 -11.39
C ARG A 22 -0.63 -5.23 -11.52
N ARG A 23 0.54 -5.84 -11.70
CA ARG A 23 0.68 -7.31 -11.76
C ARG A 23 0.26 -7.99 -10.45
N SER A 24 0.49 -7.34 -9.31
CA SER A 24 0.05 -7.85 -8.01
C SER A 24 -1.48 -7.84 -7.91
N ILE A 25 -2.14 -6.78 -8.38
CA ILE A 25 -3.61 -6.69 -8.45
C ILE A 25 -4.18 -7.77 -9.38
N GLU A 26 -3.64 -7.89 -10.60
CA GLU A 26 -4.06 -8.91 -11.55
C GLU A 26 -3.98 -10.33 -10.96
N ARG A 27 -2.85 -10.67 -10.29
CA ARG A 27 -2.70 -11.96 -9.63
C ARG A 27 -3.70 -12.15 -8.50
N THR A 28 -3.98 -11.11 -7.72
CA THR A 28 -4.97 -11.15 -6.66
C THR A 28 -6.36 -11.49 -7.20
N VAL A 29 -6.75 -10.88 -8.32
CA VAL A 29 -8.01 -11.18 -9.02
C VAL A 29 -8.04 -12.62 -9.53
N MET A 30 -6.98 -13.04 -10.24
CA MET A 30 -6.95 -14.36 -10.90
C MET A 30 -6.84 -15.54 -9.92
N GLN A 31 -6.19 -15.33 -8.79
CA GLN A 31 -5.91 -16.39 -7.82
C GLN A 31 -6.82 -16.34 -6.59
N GLU A 32 -7.66 -15.32 -6.49
CA GLU A 32 -8.60 -15.09 -5.40
C GLU A 32 -7.96 -15.16 -4.01
N HIS A 33 -6.69 -14.71 -3.90
CA HIS A 33 -5.98 -14.65 -2.63
C HIS A 33 -5.02 -13.46 -2.56
N ALA A 34 -4.67 -13.04 -1.33
CA ALA A 34 -3.76 -11.94 -1.10
C ALA A 34 -2.33 -12.26 -1.59
N GLN A 35 -1.72 -11.32 -2.31
CA GLN A 35 -0.33 -11.42 -2.78
C GLN A 35 0.68 -10.83 -1.79
N PHE A 36 0.21 -10.35 -0.64
CA PHE A 36 1.02 -9.70 0.40
C PHE A 36 0.29 -9.74 1.74
N SER A 37 1.05 -9.57 2.82
CA SER A 37 0.47 -9.27 4.13
C SER A 37 0.11 -7.79 4.17
N CYS A 38 -1.16 -7.47 4.36
CA CYS A 38 -1.65 -6.10 4.37
C CYS A 38 -1.09 -5.32 5.56
N VAL A 39 -0.71 -4.07 5.33
CA VAL A 39 -0.15 -3.17 6.36
C VAL A 39 -1.18 -2.23 6.97
N ALA A 40 -2.45 -2.34 6.58
CA ALA A 40 -3.54 -1.55 7.12
C ALA A 40 -3.69 -1.74 8.64
N GLY A 41 -3.96 -0.66 9.35
CA GLY A 41 -4.06 -0.64 10.81
C GLY A 41 -2.71 -0.73 11.54
N ARG A 42 -1.59 -0.91 10.81
CA ARG A 42 -0.24 -0.99 11.38
C ARG A 42 0.71 0.10 10.85
N LEU A 43 0.80 0.24 9.53
CA LEU A 43 1.67 1.21 8.86
C LEU A 43 0.89 2.15 7.93
N ALA A 44 -0.37 1.88 7.70
CA ALA A 44 -1.27 2.69 6.91
C ALA A 44 -2.66 2.70 7.53
N GLY A 45 -3.37 3.81 7.38
CA GLY A 45 -4.74 4.00 7.84
C GLY A 45 -5.33 5.27 7.24
N VAL A 46 -6.57 5.56 7.57
CA VAL A 46 -7.31 6.73 7.09
C VAL A 46 -7.85 7.52 8.27
N ILE A 47 -7.75 8.83 8.18
CA ILE A 47 -8.39 9.77 9.11
C ILE A 47 -9.40 10.58 8.31
N TYR A 48 -10.66 10.47 8.68
CA TYR A 48 -11.73 11.25 8.06
C TYR A 48 -11.85 12.65 8.66
N SER A 49 -12.52 13.54 7.93
CA SER A 49 -12.68 14.96 8.33
C SER A 49 -13.47 15.17 9.63
N ASP A 50 -14.30 14.21 10.01
CA ASP A 50 -15.02 14.18 11.29
C ASP A 50 -14.17 13.69 12.47
N GLY A 51 -12.93 13.29 12.20
CA GLY A 51 -11.97 12.79 13.19
C GLY A 51 -11.97 11.27 13.37
N ASP A 52 -12.78 10.53 12.64
CA ASP A 52 -12.79 9.07 12.69
C ASP A 52 -11.48 8.50 12.11
N VAL A 53 -10.91 7.55 12.80
CA VAL A 53 -9.71 6.82 12.40
C VAL A 53 -10.11 5.39 12.07
N VAL A 54 -9.74 4.94 10.86
CA VAL A 54 -10.02 3.58 10.39
C VAL A 54 -8.74 2.93 9.81
N GLU A 55 -8.68 1.62 9.74
CA GLU A 55 -7.53 0.91 9.21
C GLU A 55 -7.36 1.08 7.69
N CYS A 56 -8.47 1.10 6.96
CA CYS A 56 -8.50 1.34 5.51
C CYS A 56 -9.91 1.76 5.05
N GLU A 57 -10.00 2.33 3.85
CA GLU A 57 -11.26 2.79 3.26
C GLU A 57 -12.22 1.63 2.93
N ILE A 58 -11.69 0.45 2.62
CA ILE A 58 -12.50 -0.68 2.12
C ILE A 58 -13.18 -1.43 3.27
N LYS A 59 -12.44 -1.84 4.29
CA LYS A 59 -13.01 -2.51 5.47
C LYS A 59 -13.69 -1.55 6.41
N ASN A 60 -13.14 -0.34 6.51
CA ASN A 60 -13.68 0.77 7.29
C ASN A 60 -13.95 0.40 8.77
N SER A 61 -13.08 -0.43 9.36
CA SER A 61 -13.17 -0.79 10.78
C SER A 61 -12.68 0.36 11.62
N LYS A 62 -13.58 0.97 12.37
CA LYS A 62 -13.30 2.15 13.17
C LYS A 62 -12.40 1.81 14.36
N LEU A 63 -11.27 2.49 14.46
CA LEU A 63 -10.34 2.41 15.60
C LEU A 63 -10.74 3.36 16.72
N GLY A 64 -11.41 4.46 16.41
CA GLY A 64 -11.89 5.47 17.32
C GLY A 64 -12.04 6.83 16.64
N ASN A 65 -12.23 7.87 17.45
CA ASN A 65 -12.34 9.24 16.97
C ASN A 65 -11.31 10.13 17.69
N LEU A 66 -10.55 10.91 16.93
CA LEU A 66 -9.49 11.77 17.47
C LEU A 66 -10.01 12.80 18.48
N ARG A 67 -11.22 13.32 18.27
CA ARG A 67 -11.81 14.30 19.21
C ARG A 67 -12.17 13.70 20.57
N ALA A 68 -12.41 12.37 20.61
CA ALA A 68 -12.71 11.67 21.85
C ALA A 68 -11.46 11.38 22.70
N VAL A 69 -10.27 11.56 22.16
CA VAL A 69 -8.97 11.33 22.82
C VAL A 69 -8.08 12.57 22.77
N ASP A 70 -8.67 13.77 22.72
CA ASP A 70 -7.95 15.05 22.67
C ASP A 70 -6.87 15.10 21.58
N TYR A 71 -7.15 14.47 20.42
CA TYR A 71 -6.24 14.34 19.28
C TYR A 71 -4.98 13.50 19.55
N ASP A 72 -4.95 12.73 20.63
CA ASP A 72 -3.88 11.74 20.86
C ASP A 72 -4.05 10.53 19.94
N PHE A 73 -3.51 10.65 18.73
CA PHE A 73 -3.51 9.59 17.73
C PHE A 73 -2.88 8.30 18.25
N GLN A 74 -1.83 8.40 19.06
CA GLN A 74 -1.10 7.24 19.58
C GLN A 74 -1.99 6.34 20.45
N THR A 75 -2.88 6.93 21.24
CA THR A 75 -3.85 6.18 22.05
C THR A 75 -4.76 5.30 21.18
N LEU A 76 -5.22 5.80 20.05
CA LEU A 76 -6.04 5.01 19.11
C LEU A 76 -5.20 3.98 18.36
N TRP A 77 -4.05 4.40 17.83
CA TRP A 77 -3.23 3.58 16.95
C TRP A 77 -2.50 2.43 17.65
N SER A 78 -2.21 2.57 18.93
CA SER A 78 -1.59 1.52 19.75
C SER A 78 -2.60 0.75 20.61
N GLY A 79 -3.87 1.08 20.52
CA GLY A 79 -4.96 0.45 21.27
C GLY A 79 -5.19 -1.02 20.92
N PRO A 80 -5.94 -1.76 21.75
CA PRO A 80 -6.27 -3.15 21.49
C PRO A 80 -7.05 -3.32 20.17
N GLN A 81 -7.97 -2.42 19.89
CA GLN A 81 -8.75 -2.39 18.65
C GLN A 81 -7.84 -2.34 17.41
N ALA A 82 -6.86 -1.42 17.41
CA ALA A 82 -5.92 -1.29 16.30
C ALA A 82 -5.08 -2.56 16.10
N ARG A 83 -4.61 -3.17 17.18
CA ARG A 83 -3.86 -4.44 17.11
C ARG A 83 -4.68 -5.58 16.54
N ASP A 84 -5.93 -5.71 16.93
CA ASP A 84 -6.84 -6.76 16.43
C ASP A 84 -7.15 -6.58 14.96
N VAL A 85 -7.45 -5.36 14.54
CA VAL A 85 -7.72 -5.02 13.14
C VAL A 85 -6.47 -5.23 12.27
N ALA A 86 -5.30 -4.80 12.76
CA ALA A 86 -4.02 -5.00 12.05
C ALA A 86 -3.68 -6.49 11.86
N ARG A 87 -3.95 -7.33 12.86
CA ARG A 87 -3.78 -8.79 12.77
C ARG A 87 -4.72 -9.38 11.72
N GLN A 88 -6.01 -9.04 11.75
CA GLN A 88 -7.00 -9.51 10.77
C GLN A 88 -6.63 -9.07 9.35
N ALA A 89 -6.13 -7.84 9.18
CA ALA A 89 -5.67 -7.35 7.89
C ALA A 89 -4.45 -8.12 7.36
N ALA A 90 -3.53 -8.49 8.25
CA ALA A 90 -2.31 -9.22 7.90
C ALA A 90 -2.58 -10.70 7.53
N GLU A 91 -3.55 -11.33 8.18
CA GLU A 91 -3.83 -12.77 8.08
C GLU A 91 -4.67 -13.15 6.85
N GLY A 92 -5.45 -12.26 6.30
CA GLY A 92 -6.36 -12.67 5.23
C GLY A 92 -7.04 -11.56 4.47
N CYS A 93 -6.55 -10.34 4.54
CA CYS A 93 -7.14 -9.27 3.76
C CYS A 93 -6.84 -9.45 2.27
N TYR A 94 -7.86 -9.80 1.54
CA TYR A 94 -7.87 -9.96 0.09
C TYR A 94 -8.56 -8.74 -0.52
N CYS A 95 -7.80 -7.87 -1.15
CA CYS A 95 -8.35 -6.72 -1.85
C CYS A 95 -7.56 -6.39 -3.12
N THR A 96 -8.21 -5.66 -4.03
CA THR A 96 -7.63 -5.19 -5.29
C THR A 96 -7.39 -3.68 -5.29
N HIS A 97 -7.56 -3.04 -4.14
CA HIS A 97 -7.41 -1.60 -4.02
C HIS A 97 -5.93 -1.20 -4.08
N GLU A 98 -5.60 -0.27 -4.95
CA GLU A 98 -4.21 0.16 -5.22
C GLU A 98 -3.47 0.63 -3.96
N CYS A 99 -4.11 1.41 -3.07
CA CYS A 99 -3.49 1.91 -1.84
C CYS A 99 -2.90 0.78 -1.00
N GLY A 100 -3.62 -0.33 -0.83
CA GLY A 100 -3.17 -1.50 -0.08
C GLY A 100 -1.95 -2.16 -0.72
N HIS A 101 -1.96 -2.28 -2.06
CA HIS A 101 -0.84 -2.83 -2.82
C HIS A 101 0.40 -1.94 -2.78
N TYR A 102 0.25 -0.62 -2.99
CA TYR A 102 1.36 0.34 -2.89
C TYR A 102 1.97 0.36 -1.50
N ALA A 103 1.16 0.57 -0.46
CA ALA A 103 1.65 0.62 0.92
C ALA A 103 2.37 -0.68 1.30
N SER A 104 1.75 -1.84 1.07
CA SER A 104 2.34 -3.14 1.40
C SER A 104 3.61 -3.48 0.57
N THR A 105 3.77 -2.89 -0.60
CA THR A 105 4.98 -3.04 -1.40
C THR A 105 6.10 -2.15 -0.89
N ILE A 106 5.83 -0.88 -0.62
CA ILE A 106 6.82 0.10 -0.15
C ILE A 106 7.37 -0.29 1.22
N TYR A 107 6.52 -0.78 2.11
CA TYR A 107 6.94 -1.23 3.45
C TYR A 107 7.54 -2.65 3.47
N SER A 108 7.72 -3.28 2.31
CA SER A 108 8.38 -4.59 2.19
C SER A 108 9.79 -4.44 1.64
N ILE A 109 10.80 -4.49 2.51
CA ILE A 109 12.21 -4.38 2.13
C ILE A 109 12.59 -5.32 0.97
N PRO A 110 12.24 -6.63 0.98
CA PRO A 110 12.57 -7.52 -0.13
C PRO A 110 11.96 -7.09 -1.47
N LYS A 111 10.74 -6.54 -1.46
CA LYS A 111 10.07 -6.05 -2.68
C LYS A 111 10.72 -4.77 -3.19
N VAL A 112 11.05 -3.84 -2.30
CA VAL A 112 11.74 -2.60 -2.67
C VAL A 112 13.11 -2.89 -3.26
N VAL A 113 13.88 -3.79 -2.67
CA VAL A 113 15.19 -4.21 -3.20
C VAL A 113 15.04 -4.85 -4.59
N LYS A 114 14.06 -5.72 -4.78
CA LYS A 114 13.78 -6.33 -6.09
C LYS A 114 13.45 -5.27 -7.14
N ILE A 115 12.58 -4.32 -6.82
CA ILE A 115 12.20 -3.20 -7.71
C ILE A 115 13.43 -2.35 -8.05
N ALA A 116 14.28 -2.05 -7.07
CA ALA A 116 15.52 -1.29 -7.28
C ALA A 116 16.49 -2.00 -8.25
N ILE A 117 16.68 -3.32 -8.10
CA ILE A 117 17.54 -4.12 -8.99
C ILE A 117 16.97 -4.13 -10.41
N GLU A 118 15.67 -4.34 -10.57
CA GLU A 118 15.01 -4.35 -11.88
C GLU A 118 15.11 -2.97 -12.56
N SER A 119 14.99 -1.86 -11.81
CA SER A 119 15.12 -0.50 -12.34
C SER A 119 16.51 -0.19 -12.89
N THR A 120 17.55 -0.66 -12.21
CA THR A 120 18.94 -0.46 -12.68
C THR A 120 19.24 -1.27 -13.93
N SER A 121 18.68 -2.47 -14.08
CA SER A 121 18.86 -3.31 -15.27
C SER A 121 18.21 -2.70 -16.52
N VAL A 122 17.03 -2.12 -16.37
CA VAL A 122 16.32 -1.43 -17.47
C VAL A 122 17.07 -0.20 -17.94
N HIS A 123 17.68 0.57 -17.03
CA HIS A 123 18.47 1.74 -17.39
C HIS A 123 19.72 1.37 -18.20
N ARG A 124 20.39 0.28 -17.79
CA ARG A 124 21.60 -0.23 -18.46
C ARG A 124 21.34 -0.69 -19.90
N SER A 125 20.18 -1.30 -20.15
CA SER A 125 19.83 -1.79 -21.50
C SER A 125 19.47 -0.67 -22.48
N LYS A 126 19.01 0.51 -22.00
CA LYS A 126 18.74 1.68 -22.85
C LYS A 126 20.03 2.40 -23.27
N THR A 127 21.03 2.43 -22.39
CA THR A 127 22.31 3.11 -22.67
C THR A 127 23.19 2.36 -23.67
N VAL A 128 23.02 1.05 -23.85
CA VAL A 128 23.78 0.21 -24.80
C VAL A 128 23.20 0.26 -26.22
N ARG A 129 21.99 0.79 -26.40
CA ARG A 129 21.31 0.90 -27.72
C ARG A 129 21.37 2.32 -28.33
N SER A 130 22.05 3.23 -27.72
CA SER A 130 22.38 4.59 -28.20
C SER A 130 23.83 4.64 -28.63
#